data_9f3f548be619d480f1ce5591598b603a
#
_entry.id   9f3f548be619d480f1ce5591598b603a
#
_cell.length_a   1.000
_cell.length_b   1.000
_cell.length_c   1.000
_cell.angle_alpha   90.00
_cell.angle_beta   90.00
_cell.angle_gamma   90.00
#
_symmetry.space_group_name_H-M   'P 1'
#
loop_
_entity.id
_entity.type
_entity.pdbx_description
1 polymer ?
#
loop_
_entity_poly.entity_id
_entity_poly.type
_entity_poly.pdbx_seq_one_letter_code
_entity_poly.pdbx_strand_id
1 'polypeptide(L)'
;MIYGAKADEAWTDTEVWKRSNPSLGIMVGIDKVQEACDSARQNPAEENSFRQLRLNQWVKQSVRWMPMDKWDACALPVDAEDLEGRVCYGGLDLSSTMDI
;
A
#
# COMPACT_ATOMS: atom_id res chain seq x y z
N MET A 1 21.84 0.46 14.79
CA MET A 1 20.46 0.61 15.32
C MET A 1 19.58 0.99 14.15
N ILE A 2 18.44 0.32 13.95
CA ILE A 2 17.49 0.60 12.86
C ILE A 2 16.28 1.27 13.49
N TYR A 3 15.92 2.45 12.98
CA TYR A 3 14.70 3.16 13.36
C TYR A 3 13.63 2.86 12.32
N GLY A 4 12.49 2.40 12.76
CA GLY A 4 11.37 2.07 11.87
C GLY A 4 10.17 1.54 12.65
N ALA A 5 9.00 1.59 12.03
CA ALA A 5 7.78 1.03 12.57
C ALA A 5 7.63 -0.44 12.14
N LYS A 6 7.00 -1.25 12.99
CA LYS A 6 6.66 -2.62 12.63
C LYS A 6 5.45 -2.65 11.68
N ALA A 7 5.30 -3.74 10.95
CA ALA A 7 4.25 -3.86 9.94
C ALA A 7 2.81 -3.81 10.52
N ASP A 8 2.66 -4.25 11.77
CA ASP A 8 1.39 -4.31 12.50
C ASP A 8 1.06 -3.02 13.28
N GLU A 9 1.99 -2.06 13.32
CA GLU A 9 1.79 -0.80 14.05
C GLU A 9 0.95 0.19 13.26
N ALA A 10 0.15 0.97 13.99
CA ALA A 10 -0.70 2.00 13.40
C ALA A 10 0.17 3.13 12.79
N TRP A 11 0.17 3.21 11.48
CA TRP A 11 0.97 4.21 10.75
C TRP A 11 0.51 5.65 10.98
N THR A 12 -0.65 5.84 11.58
CA THR A 12 -1.23 7.15 11.90
C THR A 12 -0.93 7.60 13.34
N ASP A 13 -0.21 6.79 14.10
CA ASP A 13 0.11 7.08 15.51
C ASP A 13 1.36 7.94 15.63
N THR A 14 1.23 9.07 16.29
CA THR A 14 2.31 10.03 16.53
C THR A 14 3.47 9.45 17.33
N GLU A 15 3.21 8.52 18.25
CA GLU A 15 4.29 7.87 19.03
C GLU A 15 5.10 6.92 18.14
N VAL A 16 4.46 6.26 17.19
CA VAL A 16 5.15 5.46 16.16
C VAL A 16 6.02 6.36 15.29
N TRP A 17 5.55 7.55 14.92
CA TRP A 17 6.35 8.51 14.14
C TRP A 17 7.60 8.96 14.89
N LYS A 18 7.47 9.34 16.16
CA LYS A 18 8.59 9.79 17.00
C LYS A 18 9.66 8.70 17.16
N ARG A 19 9.22 7.46 17.39
CA ARG A 19 10.13 6.34 17.53
C ARG A 19 10.84 5.99 16.22
N SER A 20 10.14 6.12 15.10
CA SER A 20 10.68 5.84 13.76
C SER A 20 11.59 6.97 13.26
N ASN A 21 11.38 8.21 13.75
CA ASN A 21 12.13 9.38 13.35
C ASN A 21 12.66 10.13 14.57
N PRO A 22 13.86 9.81 15.06
CA PRO A 22 14.45 10.49 16.25
C PRO A 22 14.64 11.99 16.09
N SER A 23 14.68 12.51 14.86
CA SER A 23 14.78 13.94 14.55
C SER A 23 13.44 14.67 14.49
N LEU A 24 12.33 13.94 14.67
CA LEU A 24 10.98 14.51 14.62
C LEU A 24 10.75 15.46 15.81
N GLY A 25 10.31 16.66 15.51
CA GLY A 25 10.18 17.74 16.48
C GLY A 25 11.44 18.58 16.72
N ILE A 26 12.59 18.17 16.15
CA ILE A 26 13.87 18.90 16.21
C ILE A 26 14.22 19.47 14.83
N MET A 27 14.43 18.59 13.85
CA MET A 27 14.79 18.98 12.48
C MET A 27 13.57 18.92 11.53
N VAL A 28 12.64 18.03 11.81
CA VAL A 28 11.40 17.83 11.03
C VAL A 28 10.21 18.20 11.89
N GLY A 29 9.41 19.17 11.47
CA GLY A 29 8.19 19.57 12.16
C GLY A 29 7.14 18.44 12.16
N ILE A 30 6.47 18.25 13.30
CA ILE A 30 5.40 17.26 13.44
C ILE A 30 4.23 17.58 12.50
N ASP A 31 3.94 18.88 12.32
CA ASP A 31 2.92 19.41 11.40
C ASP A 31 3.11 18.91 9.97
N LYS A 32 4.34 18.87 9.48
CA LYS A 32 4.68 18.37 8.14
C LYS A 32 4.39 16.87 7.97
N VAL A 33 4.64 16.10 9.01
CA VAL A 33 4.36 14.65 9.00
C VAL A 33 2.85 14.41 9.12
N GLN A 34 2.16 15.27 9.89
CA GLN A 34 0.70 15.23 10.01
C GLN A 34 0.03 15.52 8.65
N GLU A 35 0.44 16.58 7.95
CA GLU A 35 -0.06 16.90 6.61
C GLU A 35 0.13 15.73 5.64
N ALA A 36 1.31 15.12 5.64
CA ALA A 36 1.60 13.98 4.78
C ALA A 36 0.77 12.74 5.16
N CYS A 37 0.49 12.54 6.45
CA CYS A 37 -0.40 11.47 6.93
C CYS A 37 -1.85 11.71 6.47
N ASP A 38 -2.34 12.94 6.57
CA ASP A 38 -3.71 13.28 6.19
C ASP A 38 -3.91 13.17 4.67
N SER A 39 -2.91 13.53 3.87
CA SER A 39 -2.89 13.28 2.42
C SER A 39 -2.93 11.78 2.12
N ALA A 40 -2.09 10.99 2.80
CA ALA A 40 -2.03 9.55 2.61
C ALA A 40 -3.34 8.83 3.02
N ARG A 41 -4.09 9.39 3.98
CA ARG A 41 -5.42 8.87 4.35
C ARG A 41 -6.45 9.05 3.23
N GLN A 42 -6.33 10.14 2.48
CA GLN A 42 -7.24 10.45 1.39
C GLN A 42 -6.86 9.73 0.09
N ASN A 43 -5.57 9.45 -0.08
CA ASN A 43 -5.03 8.82 -1.28
C ASN A 43 -4.29 7.52 -0.95
N PRO A 44 -4.89 6.34 -1.21
CA PRO A 44 -4.27 5.05 -0.91
C PRO A 44 -2.91 4.80 -1.60
N ALA A 45 -2.65 5.47 -2.73
CA ALA A 45 -1.35 5.38 -3.40
C ALA A 45 -0.24 6.05 -2.59
N GLU A 46 -0.55 7.06 -1.80
CA GLU A 46 0.41 7.78 -0.95
C GLU A 46 0.67 7.07 0.39
N GLU A 47 -0.24 6.21 0.85
CA GLU A 47 -0.07 5.46 2.10
C GLU A 47 1.22 4.65 2.10
N ASN A 48 1.49 3.92 1.03
CA ASN A 48 2.70 3.11 0.93
C ASN A 48 3.97 3.97 0.93
N SER A 49 3.94 5.10 0.22
CA SER A 49 5.03 6.08 0.24
C SER A 49 5.25 6.65 1.64
N PHE A 50 4.18 6.99 2.35
CA PHE A 50 4.27 7.47 3.73
C PHE A 50 4.90 6.42 4.65
N ARG A 51 4.42 5.18 4.60
CA ARG A 51 4.95 4.06 5.40
C ARG A 51 6.43 3.81 5.10
N GLN A 52 6.81 3.80 3.84
CA GLN A 52 8.18 3.54 3.42
C GLN A 52 9.12 4.70 3.79
N LEU A 53 8.77 5.94 3.43
CA LEU A 53 9.67 7.09 3.55
C LEU A 53 9.65 7.76 4.92
N ARG A 54 8.54 7.68 5.67
CA ARG A 54 8.39 8.30 6.98
C ARG A 54 8.55 7.33 8.14
N LEU A 55 8.18 6.07 7.93
CA LEU A 55 8.19 5.07 9.00
C LEU A 55 9.22 3.96 8.78
N ASN A 56 9.96 4.00 7.67
CA ASN A 56 10.93 2.97 7.30
C ASN A 56 10.32 1.55 7.37
N GLN A 57 9.03 1.45 7.01
CA GLN A 57 8.35 0.16 6.91
C GLN A 57 8.61 -0.49 5.55
N TRP A 58 8.83 -1.79 5.55
CA TRP A 58 8.85 -2.58 4.33
C TRP A 58 7.44 -2.68 3.76
N VAL A 59 7.24 -2.21 2.54
CA VAL A 59 5.98 -2.32 1.82
C VAL A 59 6.16 -3.25 0.62
N LYS A 60 5.17 -4.07 0.34
CA LYS A 60 5.24 -5.03 -0.77
C LYS A 60 5.17 -4.36 -2.14
N GLN A 61 4.58 -3.17 -2.20
CA GLN A 61 4.42 -2.38 -3.42
C GLN A 61 4.67 -0.91 -3.12
N SER A 62 5.42 -0.22 -3.97
CA SER A 62 5.65 1.22 -3.85
C SER A 62 4.38 2.04 -4.15
N VAL A 63 3.53 1.55 -5.05
CA VAL A 63 2.24 2.15 -5.40
C VAL A 63 1.16 1.10 -5.22
N ARG A 64 0.13 1.43 -4.43
CA ARG A 64 -1.02 0.56 -4.25
C ARG A 64 -2.01 0.81 -5.38
N TRP A 65 -2.00 -0.07 -6.36
CA TRP A 65 -2.94 -0.01 -7.48
C TRP A 65 -4.36 -0.38 -7.07
N MET A 66 -4.51 -1.40 -6.21
CA MET A 66 -5.81 -1.88 -5.73
C MET A 66 -5.75 -2.27 -4.26
N PRO A 67 -6.72 -1.90 -3.44
CA PRO A 67 -6.88 -2.43 -2.09
C PRO A 67 -7.16 -3.93 -2.15
N MET A 68 -6.32 -4.75 -1.50
CA MET A 68 -6.44 -6.21 -1.55
C MET A 68 -7.71 -6.72 -0.89
N ASP A 69 -8.21 -6.04 0.14
CA ASP A 69 -9.48 -6.34 0.78
C ASP A 69 -10.67 -6.28 -0.19
N LYS A 70 -10.64 -5.32 -1.12
CA LYS A 70 -11.66 -5.21 -2.18
C LYS A 70 -11.49 -6.28 -3.25
N TRP A 71 -10.24 -6.60 -3.60
CA TRP A 71 -9.95 -7.68 -4.53
C TRP A 71 -10.41 -9.03 -3.97
N ASP A 72 -10.07 -9.31 -2.71
CA ASP A 72 -10.43 -10.56 -2.05
C ASP A 72 -11.95 -10.69 -1.85
N ALA A 73 -12.67 -9.57 -1.65
CA ALA A 73 -14.12 -9.54 -1.59
C ALA A 73 -14.81 -9.94 -2.92
N CYS A 74 -14.07 -9.88 -4.03
CA CYS A 74 -14.56 -10.32 -5.34
C CYS A 74 -14.30 -11.82 -5.62
N ALA A 75 -13.65 -12.53 -4.69
CA ALA A 75 -13.28 -13.93 -4.83
C ALA A 75 -14.50 -14.87 -4.67
N LEU A 76 -15.42 -14.82 -5.61
CA LEU A 76 -16.49 -15.81 -5.68
C LEU A 76 -15.98 -17.06 -6.41
N PRO A 77 -16.42 -18.26 -6.00
CA PRO A 77 -16.11 -19.46 -6.73
C PRO A 77 -16.71 -19.36 -8.14
N VAL A 78 -15.88 -19.64 -9.13
CA VAL A 78 -16.32 -19.71 -10.52
C VAL A 78 -16.39 -21.20 -10.89
N ASP A 79 -17.58 -21.68 -11.23
CA ASP A 79 -17.74 -23.01 -11.75
C ASP A 79 -17.58 -22.98 -13.28
N ALA A 80 -16.60 -23.70 -13.78
CA ALA A 80 -16.32 -23.77 -15.22
C ALA A 80 -17.48 -24.40 -15.99
N GLU A 81 -18.25 -25.32 -15.37
CA GLU A 81 -19.41 -25.98 -15.99
C GLU A 81 -20.54 -24.99 -16.27
N ASP A 82 -20.70 -23.97 -15.42
CA ASP A 82 -21.71 -22.91 -15.60
C ASP A 82 -21.40 -22.00 -16.82
N LEU A 83 -20.18 -22.05 -17.33
CA LEU A 83 -19.72 -21.24 -18.47
C LEU A 83 -19.74 -22.02 -19.79
N GLU A 84 -19.98 -23.33 -19.74
CA GLU A 84 -20.00 -24.17 -20.92
C GLU A 84 -21.12 -23.74 -21.90
N GLY A 85 -20.78 -23.57 -23.17
CA GLY A 85 -21.70 -23.13 -24.19
C GLY A 85 -22.02 -21.62 -24.21
N ARG A 86 -21.44 -20.82 -23.30
CA ARG A 86 -21.60 -19.36 -23.32
C ARG A 86 -20.59 -18.70 -24.25
N VAL A 87 -20.96 -17.55 -24.79
CA VAL A 87 -20.05 -16.71 -25.58
C VAL A 87 -19.01 -16.10 -24.62
N CYS A 88 -17.73 -16.30 -24.90
CA CYS A 88 -16.65 -15.67 -24.17
C CYS A 88 -15.77 -14.82 -25.10
N TYR A 89 -15.18 -13.79 -24.54
CA TYR A 89 -14.21 -12.94 -25.22
C TYR A 89 -12.88 -13.08 -24.47
N GLY A 90 -11.81 -13.34 -25.22
CA GLY A 90 -10.47 -13.46 -24.67
C GLY A 90 -9.58 -12.32 -25.14
N GLY A 91 -8.70 -11.85 -24.29
CA GLY A 91 -7.60 -10.95 -24.60
C GLY A 91 -6.29 -11.57 -24.13
N LEU A 92 -5.25 -11.50 -24.96
CA LEU A 92 -3.92 -11.95 -24.63
C LEU A 92 -2.95 -10.81 -24.88
N ASP A 93 -2.27 -10.40 -23.84
CA ASP A 93 -1.16 -9.46 -23.89
C ASP A 93 0.12 -10.20 -23.57
N LEU A 94 1.02 -10.25 -24.53
CA LEU A 94 2.31 -10.90 -24.39
C LEU A 94 3.41 -9.86 -24.54
N SER A 95 4.15 -9.64 -23.47
CA SER A 95 5.33 -8.80 -23.51
C SER A 95 6.39 -9.40 -24.44
N SER A 96 7.00 -8.55 -25.25
CA SER A 96 8.13 -8.95 -26.11
C SER A 96 9.50 -8.81 -25.40
N THR A 97 9.50 -8.23 -24.21
CA THR A 97 10.64 -8.08 -23.31
C THR A 97 10.23 -8.48 -21.91
N MET A 98 11.19 -8.73 -21.01
CA MET A 98 10.90 -9.18 -19.66
C MET A 98 9.91 -8.23 -18.96
N ASP A 99 8.68 -8.70 -18.78
CA ASP A 99 7.75 -8.17 -17.79
C ASP A 99 8.13 -8.77 -16.43
N ILE A 100 8.47 -7.90 -15.51
CA ILE A 100 8.75 -8.27 -14.12
C ILE A 100 7.63 -7.70 -13.26
#